data_b81aee7f324d13f49ab97cd8100e22c3
#
_entry.id   b81aee7f324d13f49ab97cd8100e22c3
#
_cell.length_a   1.000
_cell.length_b   1.000
_cell.length_c   1.000
_cell.angle_alpha   90.00
_cell.angle_beta   90.00
_cell.angle_gamma   90.00
#
_symmetry.space_group_name_H-M   'P 1'
#
loop_
_entity.id
_entity.type
_entity.pdbx_description
1 polymer ?
#
loop_
_entity_poly.entity_id
_entity_poly.type
_entity_poly.pdbx_seq_one_letter_code
_entity_poly.pdbx_strand_id
1 'polypeptide(L)'
;PQAIPALPARLLARRPDVRTAAWQAAAQSARIGIAAADLYPAIGLAGSVGWSGSSLALSPDRTVLAAGPTLRWNILNYGRLENAVRVEDARLQQALEGYRAAVLTAAREIDDAAVQVVKTAERQGDLDASLDAAERSLALATRRYQEGYSGFQRVLDAQRALAAQADRAISNQGDHLQAVIQLYAALGGGWEPATAETLLPAETREQLRARGAWDNLLDAAPADPPGHHE
;
A
#
# COMPACT_ATOMS: atom_id res chain seq x y z
N PRO A 1 -5.72 26.16 14.55
CA PRO A 1 -5.43 24.82 14.09
C PRO A 1 -4.45 24.20 15.08
N GLN A 2 -4.96 23.31 15.93
CA GLN A 2 -4.09 22.54 16.81
C GLN A 2 -3.35 21.53 15.92
N ALA A 3 -2.03 21.65 15.84
CA ALA A 3 -1.18 20.64 15.24
C ALA A 3 -1.52 19.30 15.87
N ILE A 4 -1.73 18.27 15.05
CA ILE A 4 -1.92 16.90 15.54
C ILE A 4 -0.69 16.58 16.41
N PRO A 5 -0.86 16.30 17.72
CA PRO A 5 0.27 15.95 18.55
C PRO A 5 0.97 14.75 17.89
N ALA A 6 2.30 14.81 17.80
CA ALA A 6 3.19 13.92 17.04
C ALA A 6 2.57 12.56 16.71
N LEU A 7 2.34 12.30 15.43
CA LEU A 7 1.78 11.03 14.97
C LEU A 7 2.69 9.91 15.49
N PRO A 8 2.16 8.93 16.24
CA PRO A 8 2.97 7.81 16.69
C PRO A 8 3.50 7.09 15.45
N ALA A 9 4.81 6.88 15.36
CA ALA A 9 5.45 6.14 14.27
C ALA A 9 4.78 4.77 13.99
N ARG A 10 4.19 4.18 15.03
CA ARG A 10 3.39 2.94 14.96
C ARG A 10 2.17 3.03 14.02
N LEU A 11 1.56 4.20 13.84
CA LEU A 11 0.43 4.34 12.91
C LEU A 11 0.91 4.35 11.45
N LEU A 12 2.03 5.02 11.17
CA LEU A 12 2.63 5.02 9.84
C LEU A 12 3.06 3.60 9.42
N ALA A 13 3.58 2.81 10.36
CA ALA A 13 4.00 1.44 10.11
C ALA A 13 2.84 0.46 9.81
N ARG A 14 1.58 0.84 10.12
CA ARG A 14 0.40 0.03 9.76
C ARG A 14 0.04 0.15 8.28
N ARG A 15 0.47 1.21 7.62
CA ARG A 15 0.14 1.43 6.21
C ARG A 15 0.78 0.37 5.31
N PRO A 16 0.02 -0.22 4.37
CA PRO A 16 0.53 -1.28 3.49
C PRO A 16 1.63 -0.80 2.54
N ASP A 17 1.59 0.47 2.09
CA ASP A 17 2.61 1.07 1.23
C ASP A 17 3.95 1.23 1.96
N VAL A 18 3.93 1.71 3.21
CA VAL A 18 5.13 1.83 4.06
C VAL A 18 5.70 0.44 4.39
N ARG A 19 4.84 -0.53 4.71
CA ARG A 19 5.26 -1.93 4.93
C ARG A 19 5.90 -2.54 3.70
N THR A 20 5.30 -2.32 2.53
CA THR A 20 5.85 -2.81 1.26
C THR A 20 7.26 -2.27 1.02
N ALA A 21 7.49 -0.97 1.23
CA ALA A 21 8.81 -0.35 1.09
C ALA A 21 9.81 -0.92 2.11
N ALA A 22 9.40 -1.19 3.36
CA ALA A 22 10.23 -1.83 4.37
C ALA A 22 10.66 -3.26 3.96
N TRP A 23 9.71 -4.05 3.48
CA TRP A 23 10.00 -5.42 3.00
C TRP A 23 10.87 -5.44 1.73
N GLN A 24 10.74 -4.44 0.85
CA GLN A 24 11.63 -4.28 -0.30
C GLN A 24 13.07 -4.01 0.13
N ALA A 25 13.28 -3.16 1.14
CA ALA A 25 14.61 -2.92 1.71
C ALA A 25 15.18 -4.20 2.36
N ALA A 26 14.37 -4.94 3.12
CA ALA A 26 14.77 -6.21 3.72
C ALA A 26 15.15 -7.27 2.66
N ALA A 27 14.35 -7.40 1.60
CA ALA A 27 14.65 -8.30 0.48
C ALA A 27 15.94 -7.91 -0.24
N GLN A 28 16.18 -6.60 -0.41
CA GLN A 28 17.42 -6.11 -1.03
C GLN A 28 18.65 -6.38 -0.14
N SER A 29 18.52 -6.28 1.18
CA SER A 29 19.57 -6.68 2.12
C SER A 29 19.95 -8.16 1.96
N ALA A 30 18.97 -9.05 1.80
CA ALA A 30 19.25 -10.47 1.54
C ALA A 30 19.99 -10.71 0.22
N ARG A 31 19.77 -9.88 -0.81
CA ARG A 31 20.50 -9.99 -2.10
C ARG A 31 21.98 -9.69 -1.97
N ILE A 32 22.39 -8.83 -1.04
CA ILE A 32 23.82 -8.62 -0.73
C ILE A 32 24.44 -9.93 -0.26
N GLY A 33 23.74 -10.68 0.62
CA GLY A 33 24.20 -11.98 1.07
C GLY A 33 24.34 -13.00 -0.07
N ILE A 34 23.40 -13.00 -1.02
CA ILE A 34 23.48 -13.86 -2.21
C ILE A 34 24.69 -13.48 -3.07
N ALA A 35 24.90 -12.20 -3.35
CA ALA A 35 26.05 -11.73 -4.12
C ALA A 35 27.39 -12.01 -3.42
N ALA A 36 27.42 -11.91 -2.09
CA ALA A 36 28.59 -12.26 -1.29
C ALA A 36 28.87 -13.78 -1.29
N ALA A 37 27.84 -14.63 -1.38
CA ALA A 37 28.01 -16.07 -1.45
C ALA A 37 28.76 -16.52 -2.73
N ASP A 38 28.65 -15.77 -3.83
CA ASP A 38 29.36 -16.05 -5.07
C ASP A 38 30.91 -15.91 -4.94
N LEU A 39 31.40 -15.28 -3.88
CA LEU A 39 32.83 -15.20 -3.56
C LEU A 39 33.39 -16.52 -3.00
N TYR A 40 32.53 -17.38 -2.50
CA TYR A 40 32.89 -18.64 -1.85
C TYR A 40 32.71 -19.82 -2.79
N PRO A 41 33.41 -20.95 -2.52
CA PRO A 41 33.22 -22.17 -3.29
C PRO A 41 31.84 -22.76 -3.08
N ALA A 42 31.14 -23.08 -4.17
CA ALA A 42 29.87 -23.80 -4.15
C ALA A 42 30.15 -25.33 -4.26
N ILE A 43 29.67 -26.08 -3.29
CA ILE A 43 29.73 -27.54 -3.25
C ILE A 43 28.35 -28.06 -3.62
N GLY A 44 28.32 -28.94 -4.64
CA GLY A 44 27.11 -29.59 -5.11
C GLY A 44 27.28 -31.11 -5.24
N LEU A 45 26.18 -31.82 -5.40
CA LEU A 45 26.16 -33.21 -5.82
C LEU A 45 25.59 -33.26 -7.24
N ALA A 46 26.33 -33.86 -8.17
CA ALA A 46 25.88 -34.10 -9.53
C ALA A 46 25.78 -35.62 -9.79
N GLY A 47 24.73 -35.99 -10.51
CA GLY A 47 24.55 -37.37 -10.93
C GLY A 47 23.96 -37.44 -12.32
N SER A 48 24.29 -38.49 -13.04
CA SER A 48 23.72 -38.80 -14.35
C SER A 48 23.36 -40.28 -14.44
N VAL A 49 22.23 -40.53 -15.08
CA VAL A 49 21.81 -41.89 -15.46
C VAL A 49 21.78 -41.89 -16.98
N GLY A 50 22.54 -42.79 -17.56
CA GLY A 50 22.59 -42.97 -19.00
C GLY A 50 22.36 -44.44 -19.36
N TRP A 51 21.80 -44.68 -20.54
CA TRP A 51 21.72 -45.99 -21.13
C TRP A 51 22.23 -45.95 -22.57
N SER A 52 22.91 -46.99 -22.97
CA SER A 52 23.39 -47.16 -24.33
C SER A 52 22.98 -48.54 -24.84
N GLY A 53 22.52 -48.60 -26.10
CA GLY A 53 22.16 -49.81 -26.80
C GLY A 53 22.71 -49.80 -28.22
N SER A 54 23.05 -50.93 -28.74
CA SER A 54 23.59 -51.07 -30.11
C SER A 54 22.51 -51.15 -31.18
N SER A 55 21.23 -51.18 -30.80
CA SER A 55 20.07 -51.23 -31.70
C SER A 55 18.96 -50.27 -31.30
N LEU A 56 18.11 -49.89 -32.26
CA LEU A 56 16.87 -49.09 -32.03
C LEU A 56 15.81 -49.79 -31.15
N ALA A 57 16.14 -50.94 -30.57
CA ALA A 57 15.27 -51.65 -29.64
C ALA A 57 15.29 -50.92 -28.27
N LEU A 58 14.13 -50.73 -27.67
CA LEU A 58 13.89 -50.07 -26.35
C LEU A 58 14.52 -50.85 -25.15
N SER A 59 15.40 -51.83 -25.40
CA SER A 59 16.10 -52.58 -24.37
C SER A 59 17.55 -52.06 -24.27
N PRO A 60 17.94 -51.39 -23.17
CA PRO A 60 19.30 -50.89 -23.02
C PRO A 60 20.28 -52.01 -22.77
N ASP A 61 21.34 -52.09 -23.58
CA ASP A 61 22.41 -53.08 -23.40
C ASP A 61 23.28 -52.76 -22.18
N ARG A 62 23.33 -51.50 -21.77
CA ARG A 62 24.10 -51.05 -20.62
C ARG A 62 23.49 -49.83 -19.98
N THR A 63 23.30 -49.87 -18.66
CA THR A 63 22.95 -48.71 -17.84
C THR A 63 24.19 -48.19 -17.12
N VAL A 64 24.48 -46.91 -17.24
CA VAL A 64 25.57 -46.24 -16.54
C VAL A 64 24.98 -45.28 -15.54
N LEU A 65 25.32 -45.46 -14.26
CA LEU A 65 25.00 -44.57 -13.17
C LEU A 65 26.29 -43.89 -12.69
N ALA A 66 26.36 -42.60 -12.73
CA ALA A 66 27.45 -41.79 -12.17
C ALA A 66 26.90 -40.78 -11.19
N ALA A 67 27.51 -40.70 -10.00
CA ALA A 67 27.21 -39.69 -9.01
C ALA A 67 28.49 -39.27 -8.29
N GLY A 68 28.61 -37.98 -7.99
CA GLY A 68 29.77 -37.48 -7.27
C GLY A 68 29.64 -36.02 -6.82
N PRO A 69 30.46 -35.59 -5.84
CA PRO A 69 30.53 -34.22 -5.43
C PRO A 69 31.15 -33.36 -6.54
N THR A 70 30.62 -32.13 -6.68
CA THR A 70 31.15 -31.11 -7.56
C THR A 70 31.56 -29.89 -6.74
N LEU A 71 32.70 -29.26 -7.07
CA LEU A 71 33.17 -28.03 -6.53
C LEU A 71 33.26 -26.99 -7.65
N ARG A 72 32.59 -25.84 -7.45
CA ARG A 72 32.68 -24.70 -8.37
C ARG A 72 33.15 -23.47 -7.60
N TRP A 73 34.26 -22.86 -8.00
CA TRP A 73 34.79 -21.69 -7.39
C TRP A 73 35.37 -20.73 -8.44
N ASN A 74 34.84 -19.51 -8.47
CA ASN A 74 35.29 -18.45 -9.39
C ASN A 74 36.48 -17.69 -8.79
N ILE A 75 37.71 -18.23 -8.89
CA ILE A 75 38.90 -17.63 -8.28
C ILE A 75 39.38 -16.43 -9.07
N LEU A 76 39.40 -16.51 -10.41
CA LEU A 76 39.89 -15.44 -11.29
C LEU A 76 38.73 -14.64 -11.86
N ASN A 77 38.28 -13.60 -11.14
CA ASN A 77 37.14 -12.75 -11.53
C ASN A 77 37.49 -11.26 -11.65
N TYR A 78 38.77 -10.89 -11.45
CA TYR A 78 39.27 -9.49 -11.60
C TYR A 78 38.44 -8.44 -10.85
N GLY A 79 37.95 -8.73 -9.66
CA GLY A 79 37.13 -7.85 -8.84
C GLY A 79 35.65 -7.73 -9.27
N ARG A 80 35.22 -8.47 -10.29
CA ARG A 80 33.84 -8.43 -10.79
C ARG A 80 32.82 -8.84 -9.70
N LEU A 81 33.12 -9.85 -8.92
CA LEU A 81 32.23 -10.33 -7.86
C LEU A 81 32.16 -9.34 -6.70
N GLU A 82 33.28 -8.72 -6.31
CA GLU A 82 33.29 -7.67 -5.30
C GLU A 82 32.48 -6.45 -5.75
N ASN A 83 32.59 -6.08 -7.03
CA ASN A 83 31.80 -4.99 -7.59
C ASN A 83 30.31 -5.37 -7.65
N ALA A 84 29.94 -6.63 -7.88
CA ALA A 84 28.56 -7.08 -7.80
C ALA A 84 27.98 -6.88 -6.38
N VAL A 85 28.73 -7.20 -5.34
CA VAL A 85 28.33 -6.93 -3.94
C VAL A 85 28.12 -5.43 -3.70
N ARG A 86 29.04 -4.58 -4.19
CA ARG A 86 28.92 -3.10 -4.05
C ARG A 86 27.70 -2.56 -4.80
N VAL A 87 27.34 -3.15 -5.94
CA VAL A 87 26.12 -2.77 -6.68
C VAL A 87 24.88 -3.12 -5.86
N GLU A 88 24.84 -4.30 -5.25
CA GLU A 88 23.70 -4.67 -4.39
C GLU A 88 23.61 -3.81 -3.12
N ASP A 89 24.76 -3.40 -2.55
CA ASP A 89 24.81 -2.46 -1.42
C ASP A 89 24.25 -1.07 -1.81
N ALA A 90 24.66 -0.54 -2.97
CA ALA A 90 24.11 0.71 -3.48
C ALA A 90 22.59 0.64 -3.74
N ARG A 91 22.09 -0.52 -4.20
CA ARG A 91 20.65 -0.79 -4.35
C ARG A 91 19.93 -0.83 -3.00
N LEU A 92 20.58 -1.34 -1.95
CA LEU A 92 20.03 -1.27 -0.60
C LEU A 92 19.88 0.18 -0.13
N GLN A 93 20.90 1.03 -0.35
CA GLN A 93 20.78 2.46 -0.04
C GLN A 93 19.63 3.12 -0.79
N GLN A 94 19.46 2.81 -2.07
CA GLN A 94 18.33 3.29 -2.86
C GLN A 94 16.99 2.81 -2.29
N ALA A 95 16.87 1.56 -1.85
CA ALA A 95 15.65 1.03 -1.24
C ALA A 95 15.34 1.70 0.10
N LEU A 96 16.36 2.01 0.91
CA LEU A 96 16.21 2.75 2.17
C LEU A 96 15.73 4.19 1.95
N GLU A 97 16.24 4.88 0.92
CA GLU A 97 15.71 6.20 0.56
C GLU A 97 14.27 6.13 0.04
N GLY A 98 13.92 5.08 -0.71
CA GLY A 98 12.54 4.79 -1.10
C GLY A 98 11.61 4.59 0.11
N TYR A 99 12.07 3.87 1.11
CA TYR A 99 11.33 3.70 2.38
C TYR A 99 11.13 5.04 3.10
N ARG A 100 12.20 5.86 3.23
CA ARG A 100 12.10 7.21 3.84
C ARG A 100 11.11 8.09 3.10
N ALA A 101 11.14 8.07 1.77
CA ALA A 101 10.19 8.82 0.93
C ALA A 101 8.75 8.37 1.16
N ALA A 102 8.50 7.06 1.26
CA ALA A 102 7.18 6.51 1.55
C ALA A 102 6.65 6.97 2.92
N VAL A 103 7.50 6.96 3.97
CA VAL A 103 7.14 7.44 5.31
C VAL A 103 6.78 8.93 5.29
N LEU A 104 7.60 9.76 4.62
CA LEU A 104 7.35 11.21 4.52
C LEU A 104 6.07 11.50 3.73
N THR A 105 5.82 10.76 2.66
CA THR A 105 4.60 10.89 1.86
C THR A 105 3.37 10.51 2.70
N ALA A 106 3.44 9.41 3.44
CA ALA A 106 2.38 8.98 4.32
C ALA A 106 2.07 10.03 5.42
N ALA A 107 3.11 10.61 6.03
CA ALA A 107 2.93 11.66 7.03
C ALA A 107 2.25 12.92 6.44
N ARG A 108 2.67 13.34 5.25
CA ARG A 108 2.06 14.46 4.54
C ARG A 108 0.59 14.20 4.19
N GLU A 109 0.25 13.01 3.70
CA GLU A 109 -1.13 12.65 3.37
C GLU A 109 -2.05 12.69 4.59
N ILE A 110 -1.56 12.29 5.77
CA ILE A 110 -2.33 12.38 7.01
C ILE A 110 -2.56 13.86 7.39
N ASP A 111 -1.51 14.66 7.27
CA ASP A 111 -1.59 16.09 7.61
C ASP A 111 -2.54 16.85 6.68
N ASP A 112 -2.41 16.62 5.36
CA ASP A 112 -3.30 17.18 4.34
C ASP A 112 -4.76 16.77 4.57
N ALA A 113 -5.02 15.49 4.86
CA ALA A 113 -6.37 14.98 5.12
C ALA A 113 -6.95 15.58 6.42
N ALA A 114 -6.14 15.70 7.48
CA ALA A 114 -6.57 16.31 8.74
C ALA A 114 -6.93 17.79 8.56
N VAL A 115 -6.13 18.54 7.81
CA VAL A 115 -6.42 19.93 7.46
C VAL A 115 -7.73 20.04 6.66
N GLN A 116 -7.95 19.12 5.70
CA GLN A 116 -9.20 19.09 4.92
C GLN A 116 -10.43 18.87 5.81
N VAL A 117 -10.38 17.95 6.77
CA VAL A 117 -11.49 17.73 7.71
C VAL A 117 -11.81 19.01 8.49
N VAL A 118 -10.80 19.68 9.03
CA VAL A 118 -10.99 20.92 9.79
C VAL A 118 -11.56 22.03 8.90
N LYS A 119 -10.99 22.20 7.69
CA LYS A 119 -11.40 23.29 6.80
C LYS A 119 -12.79 23.09 6.19
N THR A 120 -13.19 21.88 5.90
CA THR A 120 -14.55 21.60 5.43
C THR A 120 -15.57 21.78 6.55
N ALA A 121 -15.23 21.44 7.81
CA ALA A 121 -16.09 21.70 8.96
C ALA A 121 -16.25 23.20 9.24
N GLU A 122 -15.17 23.99 9.21
CA GLU A 122 -15.22 25.46 9.36
C GLU A 122 -16.09 26.08 8.25
N ARG A 123 -15.87 25.68 6.99
CA ARG A 123 -16.65 26.16 5.84
C ARG A 123 -18.14 25.85 5.96
N GLN A 124 -18.50 24.71 6.58
CA GLN A 124 -19.92 24.36 6.76
C GLN A 124 -20.64 25.40 7.60
N GLY A 125 -20.03 25.91 8.68
CA GLY A 125 -20.62 26.97 9.51
C GLY A 125 -20.90 28.26 8.72
N ASP A 126 -19.98 28.65 7.83
CA ASP A 126 -20.15 29.84 7.00
C ASP A 126 -21.23 29.62 5.93
N LEU A 127 -21.33 28.43 5.36
CA LEU A 127 -22.35 28.07 4.37
C LEU A 127 -23.75 28.01 5.01
N ASP A 128 -23.87 27.47 6.22
CA ASP A 128 -25.12 27.42 6.96
C ASP A 128 -25.61 28.85 7.29
N ALA A 129 -24.72 29.73 7.73
CA ALA A 129 -25.05 31.12 7.94
C ALA A 129 -25.49 31.86 6.65
N SER A 130 -24.85 31.51 5.52
CA SER A 130 -25.20 32.06 4.20
C SER A 130 -26.56 31.53 3.72
N LEU A 131 -26.86 30.28 3.98
CA LEU A 131 -28.14 29.63 3.66
C LEU A 131 -29.27 30.30 4.44
N ASP A 132 -29.10 30.47 5.76
CA ASP A 132 -30.07 31.18 6.61
C ASP A 132 -30.30 32.63 6.14
N ALA A 133 -29.26 33.33 5.70
CA ALA A 133 -29.41 34.69 5.16
C ALA A 133 -30.19 34.70 3.83
N ALA A 134 -29.96 33.69 2.96
CA ALA A 134 -30.70 33.54 1.70
C ALA A 134 -32.18 33.20 1.96
N GLU A 135 -32.50 32.37 2.94
CA GLU A 135 -33.88 32.07 3.36
C GLU A 135 -34.59 33.31 3.86
N ARG A 136 -33.96 34.10 4.73
CA ARG A 136 -34.53 35.37 5.20
C ARG A 136 -34.73 36.36 4.06
N SER A 137 -33.82 36.43 3.10
CA SER A 137 -33.92 37.26 1.91
C SER A 137 -35.12 36.90 1.05
N LEU A 138 -35.30 35.58 0.80
CA LEU A 138 -36.46 35.07 0.06
C LEU A 138 -37.78 35.40 0.77
N ALA A 139 -37.85 35.19 2.09
CA ALA A 139 -39.05 35.51 2.88
C ALA A 139 -39.40 37.01 2.79
N LEU A 140 -38.39 37.89 2.88
CA LEU A 140 -38.58 39.33 2.74
C LEU A 140 -39.01 39.74 1.33
N ALA A 141 -38.39 39.17 0.28
CA ALA A 141 -38.74 39.42 -1.12
C ALA A 141 -40.20 39.01 -1.42
N THR A 142 -40.59 37.83 -0.92
CA THR A 142 -41.96 37.32 -1.06
C THR A 142 -42.97 38.23 -0.38
N ARG A 143 -42.71 38.65 0.85
CA ARG A 143 -43.58 39.59 1.58
C ARG A 143 -43.74 40.92 0.84
N ARG A 144 -42.64 41.55 0.39
CA ARG A 144 -42.67 42.82 -0.37
C ARG A 144 -43.42 42.70 -1.69
N TYR A 145 -43.33 41.52 -2.36
CA TYR A 145 -44.14 41.25 -3.55
C TYR A 145 -45.63 41.17 -3.24
N GLN A 146 -46.01 40.46 -2.18
CA GLN A 146 -47.41 40.33 -1.75
C GLN A 146 -48.04 41.68 -1.34
N GLU A 147 -47.23 42.53 -0.75
CA GLU A 147 -47.62 43.90 -0.34
C GLU A 147 -47.58 44.90 -1.51
N GLY A 148 -47.15 44.49 -2.71
CA GLY A 148 -47.10 45.34 -3.91
C GLY A 148 -45.87 46.26 -4.00
N TYR A 149 -44.88 46.17 -3.08
CA TYR A 149 -43.69 47.01 -3.04
C TYR A 149 -42.56 46.57 -3.98
N SER A 150 -42.61 45.36 -4.54
CA SER A 150 -41.58 44.88 -5.44
C SER A 150 -42.15 43.95 -6.53
N GLY A 151 -41.47 43.90 -7.70
CA GLY A 151 -41.83 43.01 -8.78
C GLY A 151 -41.44 41.55 -8.48
N PHE A 152 -42.13 40.58 -9.11
CA PHE A 152 -41.91 39.14 -8.96
C PHE A 152 -40.48 38.69 -9.33
N GLN A 153 -39.80 39.44 -10.20
CA GLN A 153 -38.39 39.16 -10.57
C GLN A 153 -37.49 39.05 -9.32
N ARG A 154 -37.69 39.87 -8.30
CA ARG A 154 -36.91 39.83 -7.06
C ARG A 154 -37.15 38.56 -6.25
N VAL A 155 -38.35 37.98 -6.31
CA VAL A 155 -38.64 36.66 -5.69
C VAL A 155 -37.89 35.56 -6.42
N LEU A 156 -37.92 35.56 -7.77
CA LEU A 156 -37.17 34.60 -8.57
C LEU A 156 -35.67 34.66 -8.35
N ASP A 157 -35.11 35.89 -8.24
CA ASP A 157 -33.68 36.06 -7.99
C ASP A 157 -33.30 35.56 -6.58
N ALA A 158 -34.14 35.80 -5.56
CA ALA A 158 -33.94 35.29 -4.21
C ALA A 158 -34.06 33.75 -4.14
N GLN A 159 -35.01 33.14 -4.90
CA GLN A 159 -35.14 31.71 -4.99
C GLN A 159 -33.91 31.06 -5.63
N ARG A 160 -33.38 31.65 -6.73
CA ARG A 160 -32.14 31.16 -7.39
C ARG A 160 -30.95 31.28 -6.43
N ALA A 161 -30.84 32.38 -5.70
CA ALA A 161 -29.77 32.54 -4.73
C ALA A 161 -29.85 31.51 -3.59
N LEU A 162 -31.07 31.24 -3.06
CA LEU A 162 -31.29 30.23 -2.06
C LEU A 162 -30.88 28.84 -2.57
N ALA A 163 -31.35 28.45 -3.76
CA ALA A 163 -31.02 27.17 -4.35
C ALA A 163 -29.50 27.00 -4.54
N ALA A 164 -28.81 28.07 -5.00
CA ALA A 164 -27.36 28.04 -5.16
C ALA A 164 -26.61 27.92 -3.82
N GLN A 165 -27.11 28.51 -2.73
CA GLN A 165 -26.50 28.35 -1.40
C GLN A 165 -26.78 26.98 -0.81
N ALA A 166 -27.98 26.44 -0.99
CA ALA A 166 -28.32 25.07 -0.57
C ALA A 166 -27.44 24.03 -1.28
N ASP A 167 -27.23 24.16 -2.59
CA ASP A 167 -26.35 23.29 -3.36
C ASP A 167 -24.90 23.32 -2.85
N ARG A 168 -24.38 24.51 -2.55
CA ARG A 168 -23.03 24.67 -1.98
C ARG A 168 -22.90 24.03 -0.59
N ALA A 169 -23.91 24.18 0.27
CA ALA A 169 -23.90 23.59 1.59
C ALA A 169 -23.91 22.06 1.53
N ILE A 170 -24.75 21.47 0.67
CA ILE A 170 -24.83 20.02 0.47
C ILE A 170 -23.52 19.48 -0.14
N SER A 171 -22.96 20.18 -1.14
CA SER A 171 -21.69 19.81 -1.74
C SER A 171 -20.56 19.79 -0.71
N ASN A 172 -20.49 20.80 0.16
CA ASN A 172 -19.48 20.84 1.22
C ASN A 172 -19.66 19.72 2.26
N GLN A 173 -20.89 19.30 2.55
CA GLN A 173 -21.13 18.14 3.41
C GLN A 173 -20.56 16.86 2.78
N GLY A 174 -20.72 16.70 1.47
CA GLY A 174 -20.11 15.62 0.70
C GLY A 174 -18.59 15.66 0.78
N ASP A 175 -17.99 16.84 0.56
CA ASP A 175 -16.54 17.06 0.67
C ASP A 175 -16.01 16.74 2.07
N HIS A 176 -16.76 17.12 3.13
CA HIS A 176 -16.38 16.82 4.51
C HIS A 176 -16.37 15.30 4.78
N LEU A 177 -17.42 14.60 4.34
CA LEU A 177 -17.48 13.13 4.46
C LEU A 177 -16.31 12.45 3.74
N GLN A 178 -16.00 12.91 2.54
CA GLN A 178 -14.87 12.42 1.77
C GLN A 178 -13.54 12.69 2.48
N ALA A 179 -13.35 13.87 3.07
CA ALA A 179 -12.17 14.22 3.84
C ALA A 179 -11.99 13.30 5.08
N VAL A 180 -13.08 12.98 5.78
CA VAL A 180 -13.06 12.05 6.92
C VAL A 180 -12.64 10.64 6.48
N ILE A 181 -13.19 10.16 5.35
CA ILE A 181 -12.82 8.84 4.78
C ILE A 181 -11.35 8.83 4.37
N GLN A 182 -10.87 9.91 3.73
CA GLN A 182 -9.46 10.04 3.34
C GLN A 182 -8.53 10.05 4.55
N LEU A 183 -8.89 10.75 5.62
CA LEU A 183 -8.11 10.76 6.86
C LEU A 183 -8.05 9.35 7.47
N TYR A 184 -9.18 8.63 7.51
CA TYR A 184 -9.23 7.26 8.00
C TYR A 184 -8.35 6.32 7.18
N ALA A 185 -8.41 6.43 5.85
CA ALA A 185 -7.56 5.66 4.94
C ALA A 185 -6.07 6.02 5.08
N ALA A 186 -5.75 7.32 5.19
CA ALA A 186 -4.38 7.80 5.38
C ALA A 186 -3.74 7.32 6.69
N LEU A 187 -4.54 7.16 7.75
CA LEU A 187 -4.11 6.58 9.02
C LEU A 187 -3.88 5.06 8.96
N GLY A 188 -4.09 4.43 7.79
CA GLY A 188 -4.01 2.98 7.63
C GLY A 188 -5.24 2.25 8.17
N GLY A 189 -6.38 2.95 8.28
CA GLY A 189 -7.65 2.35 8.66
C GLY A 189 -8.28 1.57 7.51
N GLY A 190 -9.20 0.66 7.86
CA GLY A 190 -9.90 -0.18 6.88
C GLY A 190 -9.09 -1.36 6.36
N TRP A 191 -7.84 -1.50 6.81
CA TRP A 191 -6.99 -2.63 6.51
C TRP A 191 -6.57 -3.33 7.82
N GLU A 192 -6.92 -4.59 7.92
CA GLU A 192 -6.45 -5.48 8.97
C GLU A 192 -5.59 -6.58 8.37
N PRO A 193 -4.49 -7.01 9.05
CA PRO A 193 -3.72 -8.16 8.61
C PRO A 193 -4.65 -9.37 8.54
N ALA A 194 -4.94 -9.81 7.32
CA ALA A 194 -5.78 -10.97 7.12
C ALA A 194 -4.93 -12.24 7.12
N THR A 195 -5.35 -13.26 7.85
CA THR A 195 -4.78 -14.60 7.80
C THR A 195 -5.20 -15.31 6.52
N ALA A 196 -4.48 -16.34 6.10
CA ALA A 196 -4.90 -17.18 4.99
C ALA A 196 -6.32 -17.75 5.19
N GLU A 197 -6.73 -17.90 6.44
CA GLU A 197 -8.07 -18.34 6.83
C GLU A 197 -9.17 -17.35 6.43
N THR A 198 -8.88 -16.04 6.49
CA THR A 198 -9.83 -14.97 6.15
C THR A 198 -9.82 -14.65 4.66
N LEU A 199 -8.66 -14.82 3.99
CA LEU A 199 -8.45 -14.46 2.58
C LEU A 199 -8.86 -15.57 1.60
N LEU A 200 -8.74 -16.83 2.01
CA LEU A 200 -8.94 -17.97 1.12
C LEU A 200 -10.22 -18.74 1.49
N PRO A 201 -11.10 -19.04 0.52
CA PRO A 201 -12.19 -19.96 0.73
C PRO A 201 -11.71 -21.30 1.27
N ALA A 202 -12.51 -21.96 2.12
CA ALA A 202 -12.13 -23.23 2.75
C ALA A 202 -11.75 -24.30 1.71
N GLU A 203 -12.47 -24.37 0.60
CA GLU A 203 -12.20 -25.29 -0.51
C GLU A 203 -10.81 -25.05 -1.12
N THR A 204 -10.43 -23.79 -1.33
CA THR A 204 -9.09 -23.45 -1.87
C THR A 204 -7.98 -23.82 -0.90
N ARG A 205 -8.18 -23.66 0.41
CA ARG A 205 -7.23 -24.07 1.45
C ARG A 205 -7.02 -25.59 1.46
N GLU A 206 -8.10 -26.36 1.37
CA GLU A 206 -8.04 -27.82 1.25
C GLU A 206 -7.30 -28.27 -0.01
N GLN A 207 -7.57 -27.63 -1.14
CA GLN A 207 -6.86 -27.92 -2.39
C GLN A 207 -5.37 -27.60 -2.30
N LEU A 208 -4.98 -26.52 -1.62
CA LEU A 208 -3.58 -26.18 -1.40
C LEU A 208 -2.90 -27.18 -0.48
N ARG A 209 -3.54 -27.58 0.62
CA ARG A 209 -3.05 -28.64 1.53
C ARG A 209 -2.86 -29.98 0.81
N ALA A 210 -3.78 -30.33 -0.08
CA ALA A 210 -3.68 -31.55 -0.86
C ALA A 210 -2.57 -31.56 -1.91
N ARG A 211 -2.10 -30.37 -2.36
CA ARG A 211 -1.06 -30.25 -3.40
C ARG A 211 0.37 -30.25 -2.85
N GLY A 212 0.60 -29.98 -1.57
CA GLY A 212 1.94 -29.90 -1.00
C GLY A 212 1.95 -29.50 0.47
N ALA A 213 3.14 -29.41 1.07
CA ALA A 213 3.35 -29.05 2.48
C ALA A 213 3.20 -27.52 2.71
N TRP A 214 1.99 -26.98 2.49
CA TRP A 214 1.70 -25.56 2.64
C TRP A 214 1.17 -25.19 4.04
N ASP A 215 1.01 -26.16 4.95
CA ASP A 215 0.42 -26.00 6.27
C ASP A 215 1.10 -24.87 7.06
N ASN A 216 2.44 -24.83 7.07
CA ASN A 216 3.20 -23.80 7.77
C ASN A 216 2.98 -22.38 7.23
N LEU A 217 2.61 -22.22 5.96
CA LEU A 217 2.32 -20.92 5.34
C LEU A 217 0.86 -20.53 5.48
N LEU A 218 -0.05 -21.50 5.45
CA LEU A 218 -1.48 -21.28 5.58
C LEU A 218 -1.88 -20.96 7.03
N ASP A 219 -1.15 -21.50 8.00
CA ASP A 219 -1.40 -21.31 9.43
C ASP A 219 -0.48 -20.22 10.05
N ALA A 220 0.45 -19.67 9.26
CA ALA A 220 1.33 -18.60 9.71
C ALA A 220 0.56 -17.29 9.94
N ALA A 221 0.80 -16.69 11.11
CA ALA A 221 0.38 -15.31 11.35
C ALA A 221 1.08 -14.36 10.35
N PRO A 222 0.43 -13.24 9.94
CA PRO A 222 1.08 -12.23 9.11
C PRO A 222 2.38 -11.77 9.77
N ALA A 223 3.50 -11.85 9.03
CA ALA A 223 4.79 -11.43 9.55
C ALA A 223 4.80 -9.91 9.79
N ASP A 224 5.29 -9.49 10.96
CA ASP A 224 5.54 -8.08 11.23
C ASP A 224 6.71 -7.57 10.39
N PRO A 225 6.67 -6.29 9.95
CA PRO A 225 7.76 -5.72 9.19
C PRO A 225 9.05 -5.70 10.02
N PRO A 226 10.23 -5.88 9.39
CA PRO A 226 11.51 -5.85 10.08
C PRO A 226 11.71 -4.48 10.77
N GLY A 227 12.05 -4.49 12.07
CA GLY A 227 12.32 -3.28 12.85
C GLY A 227 11.42 -3.07 14.07
N HIS A 228 10.48 -3.95 14.37
CA HIS A 228 9.67 -3.93 15.60
C HIS A 228 10.19 -4.92 16.66
N HIS A 229 11.49 -4.92 16.93
CA HIS A 229 12.00 -5.43 18.20
C HIS A 229 12.14 -4.25 19.16
N GLU A 230 11.46 -4.35 20.30
CA GLU A 230 11.45 -3.38 21.40
C GLU A 230 12.83 -2.91 21.82
#